data_db402f337b37ecd66ee4b8c8cf533e64
#
_entry.id   db402f337b37ecd66ee4b8c8cf533e64
#
_cell.length_a   1.000
_cell.length_b   1.000
_cell.length_c   1.000
_cell.angle_alpha   90.00
_cell.angle_beta   90.00
_cell.angle_gamma   90.00
#
_symmetry.space_group_name_H-M   'P 1'
#
loop_
_entity.id
_entity.type
_entity.pdbx_description
1 polymer ?
#
loop_
_entity_poly.entity_id
_entity_poly.type
_entity_poly.pdbx_seq_one_letter_code
_entity_poly.pdbx_strand_id
1 'polypeptide(L)'
;VHSAQKMLEVSLELLEQGCDIFIATAAVADYRVAEVAEHKIKKSGDELKIALIKNPDIVATIAQQAKRPFMVGFAAETRHVEEYAAGKLVAKKLDMIACNDVSRSDIGFASDENAMTVFFAQNYQMPKRDLEKASKQEIAQQLVDAIHDALNREPEIEEDF
;
A
#
# COMPACT_ATOMS: atom_id res chain seq x y z
N VAL A 1 -2.04 -16.87 -2.56
CA VAL A 1 -1.81 -16.37 -3.94
C VAL A 1 -0.32 -16.31 -4.22
N HIS A 2 0.09 -16.54 -5.48
CA HIS A 2 1.51 -16.63 -5.86
C HIS A 2 1.89 -15.61 -6.96
N SER A 3 0.97 -14.81 -7.44
CA SER A 3 1.24 -13.76 -8.43
C SER A 3 0.41 -12.52 -8.20
N ALA A 4 0.88 -11.36 -8.69
CA ALA A 4 0.15 -10.10 -8.64
C ALA A 4 -1.20 -10.20 -9.36
N GLN A 5 -1.25 -10.87 -10.50
CA GLN A 5 -2.48 -11.09 -11.25
C GLN A 5 -3.51 -11.88 -10.42
N LYS A 6 -3.08 -12.98 -9.79
CA LYS A 6 -4.00 -13.79 -8.97
C LYS A 6 -4.43 -13.07 -7.69
N MET A 7 -3.54 -12.26 -7.11
CA MET A 7 -3.90 -11.42 -5.96
C MET A 7 -4.98 -10.39 -6.35
N LEU A 8 -4.86 -9.74 -7.50
CA LEU A 8 -5.87 -8.82 -8.00
C LEU A 8 -7.23 -9.52 -8.20
N GLU A 9 -7.25 -10.67 -8.89
CA GLU A 9 -8.47 -11.42 -9.14
C GLU A 9 -9.20 -11.78 -7.84
N VAL A 10 -8.50 -12.39 -6.88
CA VAL A 10 -9.07 -12.75 -5.58
C VAL A 10 -9.53 -11.52 -4.78
N SER A 11 -8.77 -10.42 -4.85
CA SER A 11 -9.17 -9.18 -4.17
C SER A 11 -10.47 -8.61 -4.75
N LEU A 12 -10.64 -8.63 -6.07
CA LEU A 12 -11.88 -8.18 -6.72
C LEU A 12 -13.07 -9.11 -6.39
N GLU A 13 -12.87 -10.43 -6.39
CA GLU A 13 -13.90 -11.40 -5.98
C GLU A 13 -14.38 -11.16 -4.53
N LEU A 14 -13.46 -10.88 -3.61
CA LEU A 14 -13.79 -10.56 -2.22
C LEU A 14 -14.51 -9.22 -2.08
N LEU A 15 -14.13 -8.24 -2.90
CA LEU A 15 -14.78 -6.93 -2.92
C LEU A 15 -16.26 -7.04 -3.32
N GLU A 16 -16.59 -7.90 -4.26
CA GLU A 16 -17.99 -8.15 -4.69
C GLU A 16 -18.86 -8.70 -3.56
N GLN A 17 -18.27 -9.44 -2.62
CA GLN A 17 -18.95 -9.97 -1.43
C GLN A 17 -19.18 -8.91 -0.34
N GLY A 18 -18.60 -7.74 -0.48
CA GLY A 18 -18.62 -6.61 0.46
C GLY A 18 -17.30 -6.51 1.24
N CYS A 19 -16.75 -5.30 1.24
CA CYS A 19 -15.50 -4.98 1.93
C CYS A 19 -15.54 -3.50 2.34
N ASP A 20 -15.47 -3.22 3.63
CA ASP A 20 -15.49 -1.86 4.15
C ASP A 20 -14.10 -1.22 4.18
N ILE A 21 -13.06 -2.04 4.42
CA ILE A 21 -11.68 -1.59 4.57
C ILE A 21 -10.75 -2.52 3.80
N PHE A 22 -9.88 -1.97 2.96
CA PHE A 22 -8.83 -2.70 2.27
C PHE A 22 -7.45 -2.21 2.70
N ILE A 23 -6.68 -3.07 3.37
CA ILE A 23 -5.34 -2.75 3.89
C ILE A 23 -4.29 -3.45 3.03
N ALA A 24 -3.59 -2.69 2.19
CA ALA A 24 -2.60 -3.18 1.23
C ALA A 24 -1.21 -3.28 1.86
N THR A 25 -0.93 -4.36 2.59
CA THR A 25 0.37 -4.58 3.26
C THR A 25 1.39 -5.34 2.39
N ALA A 26 0.93 -6.01 1.33
CA ALA A 26 1.80 -6.84 0.50
C ALA A 26 2.76 -6.02 -0.34
N ALA A 27 4.04 -6.38 -0.33
CA ALA A 27 5.06 -5.82 -1.21
C ALA A 27 4.98 -6.50 -2.59
N VAL A 28 4.04 -6.06 -3.43
CA VAL A 28 3.87 -6.59 -4.79
C VAL A 28 4.88 -5.95 -5.73
N ALA A 29 5.61 -6.77 -6.48
CA ALA A 29 6.58 -6.29 -7.47
C ALA A 29 5.90 -5.53 -8.61
N ASP A 30 6.52 -4.44 -9.08
CA ASP A 30 5.98 -3.63 -10.20
C ASP A 30 6.07 -4.36 -11.54
N TYR A 31 7.02 -5.28 -11.67
CA TYR A 31 7.31 -6.00 -12.91
C TYR A 31 7.37 -7.50 -12.70
N ARG A 32 7.05 -8.25 -13.74
CA ARG A 32 7.24 -9.70 -13.84
C ARG A 32 7.95 -10.05 -15.15
N VAL A 33 8.52 -11.24 -15.22
CA VAL A 33 9.06 -11.75 -16.50
C VAL A 33 7.95 -11.85 -17.55
N ALA A 34 8.27 -11.45 -18.79
CA ALA A 34 7.30 -11.51 -19.89
C ALA A 34 6.94 -12.96 -20.26
N GLU A 35 7.94 -13.85 -20.24
CA GLU A 35 7.78 -15.26 -20.54
C GLU A 35 8.52 -16.10 -19.50
N VAL A 36 7.88 -17.15 -19.01
CA VAL A 36 8.47 -18.14 -18.12
C VAL A 36 8.96 -19.32 -18.97
N ALA A 37 10.24 -19.63 -18.90
CA ALA A 37 10.79 -20.79 -19.63
C ALA A 37 10.25 -22.10 -19.05
N GLU A 38 9.70 -22.97 -19.90
CA GLU A 38 9.21 -24.30 -19.47
C GLU A 38 10.35 -25.22 -19.01
N HIS A 39 11.54 -24.98 -19.52
CA HIS A 39 12.71 -25.80 -19.22
C HIS A 39 13.89 -24.97 -18.74
N LYS A 40 14.85 -25.64 -18.09
CA LYS A 40 16.09 -25.01 -17.61
C LYS A 40 16.80 -24.27 -18.74
N ILE A 41 17.00 -22.96 -18.59
CA ILE A 41 17.79 -22.16 -19.54
C ILE A 41 19.24 -22.60 -19.46
N LYS A 42 19.78 -23.06 -20.61
CA LYS A 42 21.21 -23.39 -20.73
C LYS A 42 22.02 -22.10 -20.80
N LYS A 43 23.18 -22.08 -20.14
CA LYS A 43 24.13 -20.98 -20.27
C LYS A 43 24.60 -20.84 -21.73
N SER A 44 24.35 -19.71 -22.34
CA SER A 44 24.79 -19.33 -23.67
C SER A 44 25.39 -17.93 -23.64
N GLY A 45 26.71 -17.84 -23.51
CA GLY A 45 27.42 -16.55 -23.40
C GLY A 45 27.52 -15.99 -21.98
N ASP A 46 28.08 -14.78 -21.91
CA ASP A 46 28.37 -14.08 -20.63
C ASP A 46 27.23 -13.18 -20.19
N GLU A 47 26.22 -12.95 -21.02
CA GLU A 47 25.08 -12.09 -20.76
C GLU A 47 23.75 -12.84 -20.94
N LEU A 48 22.78 -12.55 -20.07
CA LEU A 48 21.39 -12.97 -20.17
C LEU A 48 20.48 -11.73 -20.16
N LYS A 49 19.66 -11.57 -21.19
CA LYS A 49 18.62 -10.52 -21.25
C LYS A 49 17.27 -11.11 -20.89
N ILE A 50 16.60 -10.50 -19.92
CA ILE A 50 15.27 -10.90 -19.48
C ILE A 50 14.31 -9.75 -19.77
N ALA A 51 13.29 -10.02 -20.60
CA ALA A 51 12.22 -9.09 -20.85
C ALA A 51 11.26 -9.04 -19.63
N LEU A 52 10.96 -7.85 -19.14
CA LEU A 52 10.01 -7.64 -18.05
C LEU A 52 8.79 -6.87 -18.55
N ILE A 53 7.61 -7.22 -18.04
CA ILE A 53 6.36 -6.50 -18.27
C ILE A 53 5.75 -6.07 -16.94
N LYS A 54 4.97 -4.97 -16.97
CA LYS A 54 4.33 -4.42 -15.78
C LYS A 54 3.32 -5.38 -15.17
N ASN A 55 3.32 -5.49 -13.85
CA ASN A 55 2.23 -6.10 -13.10
C ASN A 55 1.03 -5.15 -13.03
N PRO A 56 -0.19 -5.67 -12.83
CA PRO A 56 -1.34 -4.82 -12.54
C PRO A 56 -1.12 -4.06 -11.21
N ASP A 57 -1.53 -2.79 -11.16
CA ASP A 57 -1.56 -2.03 -9.92
C ASP A 57 -2.85 -2.39 -9.15
N ILE A 58 -2.71 -3.31 -8.19
CA ILE A 58 -3.82 -3.84 -7.41
C ILE A 58 -4.53 -2.73 -6.64
N VAL A 59 -3.77 -1.89 -5.95
CA VAL A 59 -4.30 -0.81 -5.11
C VAL A 59 -5.07 0.20 -5.95
N ALA A 60 -4.48 0.68 -7.04
CA ALA A 60 -5.15 1.63 -7.93
C ALA A 60 -6.40 1.03 -8.59
N THR A 61 -6.36 -0.27 -8.94
CA THR A 61 -7.51 -0.95 -9.55
C THR A 61 -8.67 -1.07 -8.56
N ILE A 62 -8.41 -1.44 -7.30
CA ILE A 62 -9.43 -1.54 -6.25
C ILE A 62 -10.00 -0.16 -5.90
N ALA A 63 -9.15 0.85 -5.78
CA ALA A 63 -9.56 2.22 -5.47
C ALA A 63 -10.47 2.86 -6.53
N GLN A 64 -10.51 2.32 -7.75
CA GLN A 64 -11.36 2.78 -8.86
C GLN A 64 -12.71 2.06 -8.95
N GLN A 65 -12.96 1.05 -8.11
CA GLN A 65 -14.23 0.34 -8.14
C GLN A 65 -15.40 1.24 -7.69
N ALA A 66 -16.60 1.02 -8.24
CA ALA A 66 -17.79 1.81 -7.89
C ALA A 66 -18.15 1.72 -6.40
N LYS A 67 -17.91 0.57 -5.79
CA LYS A 67 -18.05 0.33 -4.35
C LYS A 67 -16.68 0.12 -3.72
N ARG A 68 -15.83 1.17 -3.81
CA ARG A 68 -14.50 1.08 -3.22
C ARG A 68 -14.55 1.07 -1.68
N PRO A 69 -13.72 0.25 -1.02
CA PRO A 69 -13.57 0.28 0.44
C PRO A 69 -12.77 1.52 0.88
N PHE A 70 -12.66 1.72 2.19
CA PHE A 70 -11.64 2.60 2.76
C PHE A 70 -10.26 2.02 2.46
N MET A 71 -9.43 2.77 1.76
CA MET A 71 -8.16 2.31 1.19
C MET A 71 -6.97 2.71 2.04
N VAL A 72 -6.25 1.72 2.55
CA VAL A 72 -5.02 1.91 3.33
C VAL A 72 -3.83 1.39 2.55
N GLY A 73 -2.86 2.27 2.25
CA GLY A 73 -1.60 1.89 1.62
C GLY A 73 -0.42 1.91 2.58
N PHE A 74 0.68 1.31 2.15
CA PHE A 74 1.97 1.34 2.84
C PHE A 74 3.05 1.86 1.91
N ALA A 75 4.01 2.58 2.47
CA ALA A 75 5.20 3.01 1.76
C ALA A 75 6.44 2.89 2.65
N ALA A 76 7.57 2.63 2.02
CA ALA A 76 8.88 2.64 2.65
C ALA A 76 9.72 3.71 1.93
N GLU A 77 10.05 4.79 2.61
CA GLU A 77 10.73 5.95 2.03
C GLU A 77 11.95 6.31 2.87
N THR A 78 12.98 6.85 2.22
CA THR A 78 14.22 7.27 2.89
C THR A 78 14.34 8.78 3.02
N ARG A 79 13.60 9.54 2.20
CA ARG A 79 13.63 11.01 2.13
C ARG A 79 12.28 11.53 1.66
N HIS A 80 11.96 12.78 2.01
CA HIS A 80 10.73 13.46 1.55
C HIS A 80 9.45 12.66 1.80
N VAL A 81 9.35 12.01 2.95
CA VAL A 81 8.25 11.08 3.29
C VAL A 81 6.88 11.73 3.12
N GLU A 82 6.71 12.98 3.55
CA GLU A 82 5.44 13.71 3.44
C GLU A 82 5.03 13.97 1.99
N GLU A 83 5.98 14.43 1.16
CA GLU A 83 5.73 14.73 -0.25
C GLU A 83 5.36 13.46 -1.03
N TYR A 84 6.11 12.36 -0.81
CA TYR A 84 5.80 11.06 -1.41
C TYR A 84 4.47 10.49 -0.93
N ALA A 85 4.17 10.62 0.36
CA ALA A 85 2.89 10.18 0.91
C ALA A 85 1.72 10.93 0.28
N ALA A 86 1.79 12.27 0.22
CA ALA A 86 0.78 13.11 -0.40
C ALA A 86 0.57 12.74 -1.88
N GLY A 87 1.66 12.56 -2.63
CA GLY A 87 1.61 12.13 -4.03
C GLY A 87 0.92 10.77 -4.20
N LYS A 88 1.24 9.79 -3.35
CA LYS A 88 0.64 8.45 -3.40
C LYS A 88 -0.83 8.44 -2.99
N LEU A 89 -1.22 9.21 -1.97
CA LEU A 89 -2.62 9.37 -1.57
C LEU A 89 -3.48 9.81 -2.76
N VAL A 90 -3.04 10.81 -3.48
CA VAL A 90 -3.77 11.33 -4.66
C VAL A 90 -3.70 10.36 -5.84
N ALA A 91 -2.49 9.94 -6.23
CA ALA A 91 -2.28 9.13 -7.43
C ALA A 91 -2.98 7.76 -7.37
N LYS A 92 -3.07 7.14 -6.20
CA LYS A 92 -3.71 5.84 -5.99
C LYS A 92 -5.08 5.93 -5.34
N LYS A 93 -5.60 7.13 -5.11
CA LYS A 93 -6.89 7.38 -4.43
C LYS A 93 -6.99 6.65 -3.10
N LEU A 94 -5.96 6.77 -2.26
CA LEU A 94 -5.95 6.20 -0.92
C LEU A 94 -6.67 7.14 0.05
N ASP A 95 -7.25 6.57 1.11
CA ASP A 95 -7.82 7.32 2.23
C ASP A 95 -6.77 7.54 3.33
N MET A 96 -5.86 6.56 3.48
CA MET A 96 -4.78 6.60 4.46
C MET A 96 -3.52 5.94 3.90
N ILE A 97 -2.36 6.44 4.25
CA ILE A 97 -1.07 5.80 3.95
C ILE A 97 -0.18 5.78 5.19
N ALA A 98 0.39 4.62 5.50
CA ALA A 98 1.36 4.43 6.56
C ALA A 98 2.77 4.33 5.96
N CYS A 99 3.65 5.24 6.35
CA CYS A 99 5.00 5.35 5.81
C CYS A 99 6.04 4.93 6.86
N ASN A 100 6.89 3.97 6.49
CA ASN A 100 8.10 3.63 7.24
C ASN A 100 9.23 4.56 6.80
N ASP A 101 9.97 5.12 7.76
CA ASP A 101 11.28 5.71 7.50
C ASP A 101 12.34 4.60 7.52
N VAL A 102 12.68 4.08 6.34
CA VAL A 102 13.69 3.01 6.19
C VAL A 102 15.12 3.54 6.15
N SER A 103 15.37 4.84 6.34
CA SER A 103 16.72 5.37 6.58
C SER A 103 17.25 4.98 7.96
N ARG A 104 16.39 4.60 8.89
CA ARG A 104 16.71 4.14 10.22
C ARG A 104 17.07 2.65 10.21
N SER A 105 18.27 2.32 10.67
CA SER A 105 18.77 0.93 10.72
C SER A 105 18.25 0.11 11.91
N ASP A 106 17.62 0.77 12.90
CA ASP A 106 17.11 0.17 14.13
C ASP A 106 15.66 -0.32 14.03
N ILE A 107 15.00 -0.07 12.88
CA ILE A 107 13.61 -0.49 12.59
C ILE A 107 13.52 -1.03 11.16
N GLY A 108 12.46 -1.75 10.84
CA GLY A 108 12.15 -2.17 9.48
C GLY A 108 11.90 -3.66 9.30
N PHE A 109 12.18 -4.18 8.11
CA PHE A 109 11.74 -5.51 7.68
C PHE A 109 12.29 -6.67 8.52
N ALA A 110 13.51 -6.56 9.05
CA ALA A 110 14.17 -7.59 9.85
C ALA A 110 14.04 -7.37 11.36
N SER A 111 13.37 -6.32 11.83
CA SER A 111 13.13 -6.01 13.23
C SER A 111 11.73 -6.43 13.67
N ASP A 112 11.58 -6.82 14.95
CA ASP A 112 10.26 -7.02 15.57
C ASP A 112 9.60 -5.70 15.95
N GLU A 113 10.34 -4.60 15.90
CA GLU A 113 9.88 -3.24 16.17
C GLU A 113 9.75 -2.43 14.88
N ASN A 114 8.89 -1.43 14.91
CA ASN A 114 8.71 -0.49 13.83
C ASN A 114 8.35 0.91 14.36
N ALA A 115 8.48 1.92 13.51
CA ALA A 115 7.95 3.26 13.69
C ALA A 115 7.41 3.74 12.35
N MET A 116 6.30 4.46 12.35
CA MET A 116 5.63 4.88 11.12
C MET A 116 5.05 6.28 11.27
N THR A 117 4.89 6.98 10.16
CA THR A 117 4.05 8.17 10.10
C THR A 117 2.83 7.86 9.23
N VAL A 118 1.66 8.14 9.75
CA VAL A 118 0.37 7.97 9.06
C VAL A 118 -0.08 9.30 8.49
N PHE A 119 -0.46 9.30 7.22
CA PHE A 119 -1.05 10.45 6.53
C PHE A 119 -2.44 10.09 6.04
N PHE A 120 -3.34 11.07 6.05
CA PHE A 120 -4.73 10.91 5.61
C PHE A 120 -4.97 11.73 4.36
N ALA A 121 -5.91 11.30 3.53
CA ALA A 121 -6.35 12.09 2.39
C ALA A 121 -6.96 13.42 2.86
N GLN A 122 -6.84 14.45 2.03
CA GLN A 122 -7.16 15.82 2.41
C GLN A 122 -8.62 16.01 2.86
N ASN A 123 -9.55 15.26 2.29
CA ASN A 123 -10.97 15.30 2.65
C ASN A 123 -11.27 14.87 4.09
N TYR A 124 -10.36 14.17 4.77
CA TYR A 124 -10.52 13.82 6.19
C TYR A 124 -10.12 14.94 7.13
N GLN A 125 -9.38 15.96 6.67
CA GLN A 125 -8.88 17.08 7.47
C GLN A 125 -8.22 16.64 8.79
N MET A 126 -7.53 15.51 8.75
CA MET A 126 -6.81 14.95 9.89
C MET A 126 -5.33 15.29 9.82
N PRO A 127 -4.70 15.69 10.93
CA PRO A 127 -3.26 15.85 10.98
C PRO A 127 -2.57 14.50 10.81
N LYS A 128 -1.35 14.51 10.28
CA LYS A 128 -0.50 13.32 10.30
C LYS A 128 -0.35 12.81 11.74
N ARG A 129 -0.15 11.50 11.88
CA ARG A 129 0.04 10.84 13.17
C ARG A 129 1.35 10.07 13.16
N ASP A 130 2.26 10.45 14.04
CA ASP A 130 3.50 9.69 14.25
C ASP A 130 3.23 8.55 15.23
N LEU A 131 3.57 7.32 14.80
CA LEU A 131 3.53 6.11 15.60
C LEU A 131 4.96 5.85 16.07
N GLU A 132 5.20 6.13 17.34
CA GLU A 132 6.52 5.95 17.96
C GLU A 132 6.97 4.50 17.89
N LYS A 133 8.30 4.30 18.01
CA LYS A 133 8.90 2.97 17.95
C LYS A 133 8.27 2.04 18.99
N ALA A 134 7.68 0.96 18.50
CA ALA A 134 7.01 -0.06 19.30
C ALA A 134 7.04 -1.42 18.58
N SER A 135 6.56 -2.46 19.25
CA SER A 135 6.39 -3.77 18.60
C SER A 135 5.46 -3.67 17.40
N LYS A 136 5.62 -4.54 16.40
CA LYS A 136 4.74 -4.58 15.23
C LYS A 136 3.28 -4.79 15.60
N GLN A 137 3.01 -5.50 16.70
CA GLN A 137 1.65 -5.70 17.20
C GLN A 137 1.04 -4.40 17.74
N GLU A 138 1.79 -3.61 18.51
CA GLU A 138 1.35 -2.31 19.00
C GLU A 138 1.17 -1.30 17.85
N ILE A 139 2.08 -1.29 16.88
CA ILE A 139 1.93 -0.48 15.66
C ILE A 139 0.66 -0.87 14.90
N ALA A 140 0.36 -2.16 14.75
CA ALA A 140 -0.85 -2.63 14.09
C ALA A 140 -2.11 -2.15 14.83
N GLN A 141 -2.13 -2.17 16.17
CA GLN A 141 -3.23 -1.64 16.96
C GLN A 141 -3.43 -0.14 16.73
N GLN A 142 -2.35 0.63 16.79
CA GLN A 142 -2.41 2.08 16.54
C GLN A 142 -2.86 2.43 15.12
N LEU A 143 -2.51 1.59 14.12
CA LEU A 143 -3.02 1.75 12.75
C LEU A 143 -4.52 1.49 12.66
N VAL A 144 -5.02 0.45 13.32
CA VAL A 144 -6.47 0.17 13.39
C VAL A 144 -7.22 1.31 14.08
N ASP A 145 -6.66 1.85 15.16
CA ASP A 145 -7.24 3.02 15.85
C ASP A 145 -7.28 4.25 14.93
N ALA A 146 -6.24 4.47 14.12
CA ALA A 146 -6.20 5.56 13.15
C ALA A 146 -7.26 5.39 12.03
N ILE A 147 -7.48 4.16 11.56
CA ILE A 147 -8.54 3.83 10.59
C ILE A 147 -9.92 4.09 11.20
N HIS A 148 -10.14 3.63 12.44
CA HIS A 148 -11.38 3.85 13.17
C HIS A 148 -11.70 5.33 13.34
N ASP A 149 -10.71 6.13 13.72
CA ASP A 149 -10.87 7.57 13.88
C ASP A 149 -11.23 8.25 12.55
N ALA A 150 -10.62 7.82 11.43
CA ALA A 150 -10.93 8.36 10.10
C ALA A 150 -12.34 7.99 9.64
N LEU A 151 -12.76 6.73 9.86
CA LEU A 151 -14.10 6.25 9.48
C LEU A 151 -15.23 6.93 10.29
N ASN A 152 -14.96 7.33 11.52
CA ASN A 152 -15.96 8.01 12.37
C ASN A 152 -15.96 9.54 12.21
N ARG A 153 -15.08 10.09 11.38
CA ARG A 153 -15.19 11.50 10.96
C ARG A 153 -16.19 11.59 9.81
N GLU A 154 -17.25 12.35 10.01
CA GLU A 154 -18.11 12.76 8.91
C GLU A 154 -17.27 13.67 8.00
N PRO A 155 -17.14 13.36 6.70
CA PRO A 155 -16.53 14.29 5.76
C PRO A 155 -17.37 15.56 5.76
N GLU A 156 -16.74 16.71 5.98
CA GLU A 156 -17.42 17.98 5.73
C GLU A 156 -17.80 17.99 4.24
N ILE A 157 -19.10 17.97 3.98
CA ILE A 157 -19.65 18.17 2.65
C ILE A 157 -19.41 19.65 2.37
N GLU A 158 -18.47 19.98 1.47
CA GLU A 158 -18.42 21.30 0.87
C GLU A 158 -19.78 21.50 0.17
N GLU A 159 -20.68 22.25 0.81
CA GLU A 159 -21.86 22.78 0.13
C GLU A 159 -21.35 23.80 -0.90
N ASP A 160 -21.25 23.39 -2.15
CA ASP A 160 -21.08 24.30 -3.29
C ASP A 160 -22.26 25.26 -3.32
N PHE A 161 -22.02 26.49 -2.87
CA PHE A 161 -22.92 27.61 -3.05
C PHE A 161 -22.66 28.28 -4.40
#